data_17033a99f8188095b0ed0dd114fb4a18
#
_entry.id   17033a99f8188095b0ed0dd114fb4a18
#
_cell.length_a   1.000
_cell.length_b   1.000
_cell.length_c   1.000
_cell.angle_alpha   90.00
_cell.angle_beta   90.00
_cell.angle_gamma   90.00
#
_symmetry.space_group_name_H-M   'P 1'
#
loop_
_entity.id
_entity.type
_entity.pdbx_description
1 polymer ?
#
loop_
_entity_poly.entity_id
_entity_poly.type
_entity_poly.pdbx_seq_one_letter_code
_entity_poly.pdbx_strand_id
1 'polypeptide(L)'
;MGERDIMDYRDELYAVTDRFFNDVVMEFGRTNAMGSERVKKFQPFQKKNYDDIIRRFEIHMKQTALMSMSDIEIPAEDEAAQKLAADFAQCKKTFLRLCEVNMQFYDLQNRKVRRQGATVKEFREISLAVSLALNSARRDMNELENQYKEMKGVIKEE
;
A
#
# COMPACT_ATOMS: atom_id res chain seq x y z
N MET A 1 1.90 34.30 -13.47
CA MET A 1 2.14 32.96 -13.01
C MET A 1 1.28 32.57 -11.85
N GLY A 2 0.82 33.53 -11.07
CA GLY A 2 0.09 33.21 -9.85
C GLY A 2 -1.11 32.31 -10.04
N GLU A 3 -1.94 32.60 -11.03
CA GLU A 3 -3.12 31.76 -11.24
C GLU A 3 -2.78 30.34 -11.63
N ARG A 4 -1.79 30.22 -12.49
CA ARG A 4 -1.36 28.92 -12.95
C ARG A 4 -0.78 28.08 -11.80
N ASP A 5 0.02 28.73 -10.96
CA ASP A 5 0.61 28.04 -9.81
C ASP A 5 -0.44 27.61 -8.81
N ILE A 6 -1.47 28.42 -8.62
CA ILE A 6 -2.55 28.08 -7.68
C ILE A 6 -3.28 26.84 -8.13
N MET A 7 -3.51 26.69 -9.44
CA MET A 7 -4.21 25.50 -9.94
C MET A 7 -3.32 24.27 -9.93
N ASP A 8 -2.01 24.48 -10.12
CA ASP A 8 -1.09 23.36 -10.29
C ASP A 8 -0.92 22.53 -9.02
N TYR A 9 -1.01 23.13 -7.84
CA TYR A 9 -0.77 22.36 -6.64
C TYR A 9 -1.83 21.26 -6.43
N ARG A 10 -3.07 21.51 -6.75
CA ARG A 10 -4.10 20.47 -6.67
C ARG A 10 -3.83 19.37 -7.70
N ASP A 11 -3.43 19.74 -8.89
CA ASP A 11 -3.09 18.78 -9.92
C ASP A 11 -1.90 17.92 -9.50
N GLU A 12 -0.93 18.50 -8.83
CA GLU A 12 0.20 17.73 -8.31
C GLU A 12 -0.24 16.73 -7.25
N LEU A 13 -1.14 17.15 -6.36
CA LEU A 13 -1.69 16.26 -5.35
C LEU A 13 -2.45 15.11 -5.99
N TYR A 14 -3.27 15.41 -7.00
CA TYR A 14 -4.01 14.36 -7.71
C TYR A 14 -3.07 13.42 -8.43
N ALA A 15 -1.98 13.93 -9.00
CA ALA A 15 -1.02 13.10 -9.72
C ALA A 15 -0.35 12.10 -8.79
N VAL A 16 0.03 12.55 -7.59
CA VAL A 16 0.63 11.63 -6.60
C VAL A 16 -0.38 10.56 -6.21
N THR A 17 -1.62 10.97 -5.94
CA THR A 17 -2.67 10.03 -5.54
C THR A 17 -2.95 9.01 -6.64
N ASP A 18 -3.03 9.49 -7.90
CA ASP A 18 -3.26 8.60 -9.04
C ASP A 18 -2.13 7.57 -9.18
N ARG A 19 -0.90 8.02 -9.07
CA ARG A 19 0.24 7.11 -9.18
C ARG A 19 0.23 6.08 -8.06
N PHE A 20 -0.12 6.51 -6.85
CA PHE A 20 -0.18 5.58 -5.74
C PHE A 20 -1.20 4.48 -6.01
N PHE A 21 -2.41 4.83 -6.39
CA PHE A 21 -3.45 3.82 -6.63
C PHE A 21 -3.20 3.02 -7.90
N ASN A 22 -2.83 3.67 -8.99
CA ASN A 22 -2.73 3.00 -10.28
C ASN A 22 -1.45 2.18 -10.43
N ASP A 23 -0.33 2.69 -9.91
CA ASP A 23 0.96 2.04 -10.12
C ASP A 23 1.41 1.18 -8.96
N VAL A 24 1.00 1.52 -7.74
CA VAL A 24 1.49 0.79 -6.57
C VAL A 24 0.42 -0.13 -6.00
N VAL A 25 -0.74 0.41 -5.66
CA VAL A 25 -1.80 -0.40 -5.01
C VAL A 25 -2.28 -1.51 -5.94
N MET A 26 -2.46 -1.22 -7.22
CA MET A 26 -2.86 -2.24 -8.18
C MET A 26 -1.84 -3.36 -8.28
N GLU A 27 -0.56 -3.00 -8.37
CA GLU A 27 0.50 -4.00 -8.46
C GLU A 27 0.65 -4.78 -7.16
N PHE A 28 0.44 -4.10 -6.03
CA PHE A 28 0.39 -4.79 -4.74
C PHE A 28 -0.70 -5.87 -4.75
N GLY A 29 -1.87 -5.55 -5.28
CA GLY A 29 -2.97 -6.51 -5.36
C GLY A 29 -2.60 -7.73 -6.19
N ARG A 30 -1.91 -7.51 -7.31
CA ARG A 30 -1.45 -8.61 -8.16
C ARG A 30 -0.42 -9.47 -7.46
N THR A 31 0.53 -8.84 -6.78
CA THR A 31 1.55 -9.56 -6.03
C THR A 31 0.92 -10.38 -4.92
N ASN A 32 -0.05 -9.79 -4.22
CA ASN A 32 -0.74 -10.47 -3.14
C ASN A 32 -1.50 -11.69 -3.65
N ALA A 33 -2.15 -11.57 -4.80
CA ALA A 33 -2.85 -12.69 -5.43
C ALA A 33 -1.89 -13.80 -5.83
N MET A 34 -0.74 -13.44 -6.42
CA MET A 34 0.28 -14.42 -6.80
C MET A 34 0.77 -15.21 -5.59
N GLY A 35 1.08 -14.50 -4.51
CA GLY A 35 1.56 -15.14 -3.28
C GLY A 35 0.52 -16.04 -2.66
N SER A 36 -0.73 -15.56 -2.60
CA SER A 36 -1.83 -16.33 -2.03
C SER A 36 -2.07 -17.61 -2.81
N GLU A 37 -2.05 -17.54 -4.14
CA GLU A 37 -2.21 -18.73 -4.97
C GLU A 37 -1.08 -19.71 -4.77
N ARG A 38 0.14 -19.22 -4.65
CA ARG A 38 1.31 -20.08 -4.47
C ARG A 38 1.23 -20.83 -3.14
N VAL A 39 0.77 -20.15 -2.08
CA VAL A 39 0.61 -20.79 -0.78
C VAL A 39 -0.43 -21.90 -0.84
N LYS A 40 -1.55 -21.66 -1.54
CA LYS A 40 -2.65 -22.62 -1.62
C LYS A 40 -2.35 -23.83 -2.50
N LYS A 41 -1.47 -23.66 -3.48
CA LYS A 41 -1.24 -24.71 -4.47
C LYS A 41 -0.42 -25.83 -3.86
N PHE A 42 -0.96 -27.05 -3.94
CA PHE A 42 -0.25 -28.22 -3.46
C PHE A 42 0.74 -28.69 -4.53
N GLN A 43 2.02 -28.75 -4.17
CA GLN A 43 3.07 -29.19 -5.08
C GLN A 43 4.04 -30.07 -4.31
N PRO A 44 3.72 -31.37 -4.20
CA PRO A 44 4.46 -32.25 -3.27
C PRO A 44 5.94 -32.44 -3.63
N PHE A 45 6.30 -32.30 -4.90
CA PHE A 45 7.67 -32.58 -5.32
C PHE A 45 8.46 -31.32 -5.67
N GLN A 46 7.87 -30.13 -5.47
CA GLN A 46 8.53 -28.87 -5.76
C GLN A 46 8.67 -28.06 -4.50
N LYS A 47 9.86 -27.55 -4.28
CA LYS A 47 10.08 -26.60 -3.19
C LYS A 47 9.52 -25.26 -3.61
N LYS A 48 8.61 -24.74 -2.82
CA LYS A 48 8.06 -23.41 -3.04
C LYS A 48 9.10 -22.38 -2.64
N ASN A 49 9.22 -21.36 -3.47
CA ASN A 49 10.15 -20.28 -3.22
C ASN A 49 9.36 -18.97 -3.36
N TYR A 50 9.49 -18.11 -2.36
CA TYR A 50 8.75 -16.87 -2.31
C TYR A 50 9.67 -15.65 -2.44
N ASP A 51 10.92 -15.85 -2.83
CA ASP A 51 11.87 -14.73 -2.93
C ASP A 51 11.42 -13.69 -3.95
N ASP A 52 10.83 -14.11 -5.06
CA ASP A 52 10.31 -13.19 -6.07
C ASP A 52 9.14 -12.37 -5.53
N ILE A 53 8.28 -13.01 -4.73
CA ILE A 53 7.14 -12.31 -4.11
C ILE A 53 7.65 -11.27 -3.12
N ILE A 54 8.61 -11.66 -2.29
CA ILE A 54 9.21 -10.75 -1.31
C ILE A 54 9.84 -9.54 -2.02
N ARG A 55 10.54 -9.81 -3.11
CA ARG A 55 11.18 -8.73 -3.87
C ARG A 55 10.17 -7.76 -4.45
N ARG A 56 9.02 -8.26 -4.91
CA ARG A 56 7.96 -7.41 -5.43
C ARG A 56 7.39 -6.52 -4.35
N PHE A 57 7.15 -7.06 -3.16
CA PHE A 57 6.69 -6.24 -2.04
C PHE A 57 7.74 -5.19 -1.66
N GLU A 58 9.02 -5.54 -1.72
CA GLU A 58 10.10 -4.61 -1.45
C GLU A 58 10.09 -3.46 -2.45
N ILE A 59 9.84 -3.76 -3.73
CA ILE A 59 9.73 -2.74 -4.76
C ILE A 59 8.56 -1.81 -4.46
N HIS A 60 7.40 -2.38 -4.07
CA HIS A 60 6.23 -1.56 -3.72
C HIS A 60 6.52 -0.65 -2.53
N MET A 61 7.26 -1.16 -1.54
CA MET A 61 7.67 -0.34 -0.41
C MET A 61 8.56 0.82 -0.85
N LYS A 62 9.53 0.54 -1.70
CA LYS A 62 10.46 1.57 -2.17
C LYS A 62 9.75 2.62 -2.99
N GLN A 63 8.86 2.19 -3.88
CA GLN A 63 8.09 3.12 -4.69
C GLN A 63 7.23 4.03 -3.80
N THR A 64 6.57 3.42 -2.82
CA THR A 64 5.72 4.18 -1.90
C THR A 64 6.53 5.14 -1.05
N ALA A 65 7.69 4.70 -0.57
CA ALA A 65 8.54 5.54 0.27
C ALA A 65 9.00 6.80 -0.46
N LEU A 66 9.17 6.72 -1.78
CA LEU A 66 9.59 7.86 -2.58
C LEU A 66 8.45 8.82 -2.91
N MET A 67 7.20 8.39 -2.75
CA MET A 67 6.05 9.25 -3.02
C MET A 67 5.81 10.18 -1.83
N SER A 68 5.63 11.45 -2.10
CA SER A 68 5.43 12.44 -1.04
C SER A 68 4.65 13.62 -1.58
N MET A 69 3.86 14.21 -0.71
CA MET A 69 3.17 15.48 -0.99
C MET A 69 3.78 16.63 -0.20
N SER A 70 4.85 16.34 0.58
CA SER A 70 5.43 17.34 1.47
C SER A 70 6.11 18.49 0.73
N ASP A 71 6.53 18.26 -0.51
CA ASP A 71 7.18 19.30 -1.33
C ASP A 71 6.17 20.20 -2.03
N ILE A 72 4.90 19.86 -1.96
CA ILE A 72 3.85 20.63 -2.62
C ILE A 72 3.37 21.71 -1.66
N GLU A 73 3.45 22.96 -2.09
CA GLU A 73 2.99 24.07 -1.27
C GLU A 73 1.48 24.20 -1.37
N ILE A 74 0.80 23.90 -0.26
CA ILE A 74 -0.65 23.93 -0.20
C ILE A 74 -1.08 25.16 0.59
N PRO A 75 -1.91 26.04 0.01
CA PRO A 75 -2.40 27.21 0.77
C PRO A 75 -3.12 26.77 2.05
N ALA A 76 -2.85 27.50 3.12
CA ALA A 76 -3.42 27.17 4.41
C ALA A 76 -4.95 27.20 4.39
N GLU A 77 -5.54 28.05 3.56
CA GLU A 77 -6.99 28.18 3.47
C GLU A 77 -7.65 27.06 2.67
N ASP A 78 -6.88 26.27 1.92
CA ASP A 78 -7.46 25.14 1.19
C ASP A 78 -7.48 23.90 2.10
N GLU A 79 -8.49 23.86 2.93
CA GLU A 79 -8.59 22.78 3.93
C GLU A 79 -8.75 21.40 3.28
N ALA A 80 -9.46 21.35 2.16
CA ALA A 80 -9.65 20.06 1.46
C ALA A 80 -8.32 19.50 0.97
N ALA A 81 -7.47 20.37 0.40
CA ALA A 81 -6.16 19.93 -0.08
C ALA A 81 -5.25 19.55 1.08
N GLN A 82 -5.31 20.29 2.18
CA GLN A 82 -4.56 19.95 3.38
C GLN A 82 -4.96 18.57 3.89
N LYS A 83 -6.25 18.28 3.88
CA LYS A 83 -6.76 16.98 4.33
C LYS A 83 -6.30 15.87 3.40
N LEU A 84 -6.30 16.10 2.09
CA LEU A 84 -5.84 15.09 1.14
C LEU A 84 -4.38 14.72 1.42
N ALA A 85 -3.53 15.72 1.65
CA ALA A 85 -2.13 15.48 1.94
C ALA A 85 -1.97 14.70 3.26
N ALA A 86 -2.76 15.06 4.27
CA ALA A 86 -2.71 14.35 5.56
C ALA A 86 -3.19 12.91 5.40
N ASP A 87 -4.26 12.70 4.65
CA ASP A 87 -4.79 11.36 4.39
C ASP A 87 -3.78 10.52 3.62
N PHE A 88 -3.07 11.13 2.68
CA PHE A 88 -2.04 10.41 1.94
C PHE A 88 -0.89 10.01 2.86
N ALA A 89 -0.42 10.93 3.71
CA ALA A 89 0.66 10.62 4.64
C ALA A 89 0.30 9.46 5.56
N GLN A 90 -0.93 9.45 6.07
CA GLN A 90 -1.42 8.37 6.93
C GLN A 90 -1.53 7.06 6.15
N CYS A 91 -2.08 7.11 4.96
CA CYS A 91 -2.23 5.94 4.11
C CYS A 91 -0.87 5.35 3.73
N LYS A 92 0.08 6.22 3.41
CA LYS A 92 1.45 5.79 3.11
C LYS A 92 2.04 5.00 4.26
N LYS A 93 1.84 5.47 5.48
CA LYS A 93 2.36 4.82 6.67
C LYS A 93 1.80 3.41 6.83
N THR A 94 0.48 3.27 6.73
CA THR A 94 -0.15 1.97 6.91
C THR A 94 0.13 1.04 5.75
N PHE A 95 0.26 1.58 4.53
CA PHE A 95 0.59 0.75 3.37
C PHE A 95 2.02 0.20 3.45
N LEU A 96 2.97 1.03 3.90
CA LEU A 96 4.34 0.56 4.11
C LEU A 96 4.37 -0.56 5.13
N ARG A 97 3.60 -0.43 6.20
CA ARG A 97 3.51 -1.49 7.21
C ARG A 97 2.93 -2.77 6.62
N LEU A 98 1.90 -2.63 5.78
CA LEU A 98 1.28 -3.78 5.12
C LEU A 98 2.28 -4.52 4.25
N CYS A 99 3.07 -3.80 3.48
CA CYS A 99 4.11 -4.42 2.67
C CYS A 99 5.12 -5.17 3.55
N GLU A 100 5.54 -4.52 4.63
CA GLU A 100 6.53 -5.09 5.54
C GLU A 100 6.05 -6.42 6.14
N VAL A 101 4.82 -6.45 6.66
CA VAL A 101 4.32 -7.69 7.28
C VAL A 101 4.08 -8.78 6.24
N ASN A 102 3.72 -8.42 5.01
CA ASN A 102 3.61 -9.41 3.94
C ASN A 102 4.97 -10.01 3.61
N MET A 103 6.02 -9.19 3.58
CA MET A 103 7.37 -9.70 3.36
C MET A 103 7.76 -10.68 4.48
N GLN A 104 7.44 -10.33 5.72
CA GLN A 104 7.71 -11.22 6.85
C GLN A 104 6.94 -12.53 6.74
N PHE A 105 5.69 -12.46 6.28
CA PHE A 105 4.87 -13.67 6.11
C PHE A 105 5.52 -14.61 5.08
N TYR A 106 5.93 -14.09 3.93
CA TYR A 106 6.52 -14.94 2.89
C TYR A 106 7.93 -15.39 3.26
N ASP A 107 8.67 -14.60 4.03
CA ASP A 107 9.95 -15.05 4.57
C ASP A 107 9.74 -16.26 5.48
N LEU A 108 8.70 -16.21 6.31
CA LEU A 108 8.37 -17.33 7.18
C LEU A 108 7.96 -18.55 6.37
N GLN A 109 7.24 -18.36 5.26
CA GLN A 109 6.89 -19.47 4.36
C GLN A 109 8.16 -20.10 3.78
N ASN A 110 9.14 -19.27 3.37
CA ASN A 110 10.42 -19.79 2.90
C ASN A 110 11.11 -20.62 3.96
N ARG A 111 11.14 -20.13 5.19
CA ARG A 111 11.77 -20.85 6.30
C ARG A 111 11.08 -22.18 6.56
N LYS A 112 9.75 -22.23 6.46
CA LYS A 112 9.00 -23.47 6.61
C LYS A 112 9.41 -24.49 5.55
N VAL A 113 9.46 -24.05 4.29
CA VAL A 113 9.82 -24.94 3.19
C VAL A 113 11.24 -25.47 3.34
N ARG A 114 12.14 -24.62 3.82
CA ARG A 114 13.55 -25.00 4.03
C ARG A 114 13.81 -25.66 5.36
N ARG A 115 12.77 -25.85 6.16
CA ARG A 115 12.84 -26.45 7.49
C ARG A 115 13.79 -25.68 8.42
N GLN A 116 13.70 -24.35 8.37
CA GLN A 116 14.58 -23.45 9.12
C GLN A 116 13.92 -22.86 10.36
N GLY A 117 13.15 -23.65 11.06
CA GLY A 117 12.67 -23.27 12.38
C GLY A 117 11.43 -22.40 12.44
N ALA A 118 10.55 -22.49 11.46
CA ALA A 118 9.26 -21.79 11.52
C ALA A 118 8.32 -22.54 12.46
N THR A 119 7.71 -21.83 13.39
CA THR A 119 6.80 -22.44 14.37
C THR A 119 5.35 -22.04 14.10
N VAL A 120 4.43 -22.82 14.65
CA VAL A 120 2.99 -22.51 14.56
C VAL A 120 2.70 -21.18 15.22
N LYS A 121 3.37 -20.88 16.33
CA LYS A 121 3.19 -19.61 17.03
C LYS A 121 3.60 -18.43 16.14
N GLU A 122 4.74 -18.54 15.47
CA GLU A 122 5.19 -17.49 14.55
C GLU A 122 4.20 -17.28 13.42
N PHE A 123 3.67 -18.36 12.84
CA PHE A 123 2.67 -18.24 11.78
C PHE A 123 1.41 -17.56 12.27
N ARG A 124 1.00 -17.89 13.48
CA ARG A 124 -0.20 -17.29 14.06
C ARG A 124 0.00 -15.79 14.28
N GLU A 125 1.16 -15.43 14.80
CA GLU A 125 1.47 -14.04 15.11
C GLU A 125 1.57 -13.19 13.83
N ILE A 126 2.27 -13.72 12.83
CA ILE A 126 2.45 -12.94 11.59
C ILE A 126 1.14 -12.86 10.81
N SER A 127 0.33 -13.93 10.84
CA SER A 127 -0.97 -13.89 10.15
C SER A 127 -1.89 -12.85 10.78
N LEU A 128 -1.86 -12.73 12.10
CA LEU A 128 -2.62 -11.69 12.79
C LEU A 128 -2.10 -10.30 12.39
N ALA A 129 -0.77 -10.14 12.36
CA ALA A 129 -0.17 -8.86 11.98
C ALA A 129 -0.56 -8.46 10.56
N VAL A 130 -0.59 -9.43 9.64
CA VAL A 130 -1.02 -9.16 8.25
C VAL A 130 -2.48 -8.70 8.23
N SER A 131 -3.36 -9.39 8.96
CA SER A 131 -4.78 -9.03 9.00
C SER A 131 -4.99 -7.63 9.55
N LEU A 132 -4.31 -7.30 10.65
CA LEU A 132 -4.44 -5.98 11.26
C LEU A 132 -3.90 -4.88 10.34
N ALA A 133 -2.75 -5.13 9.72
CA ALA A 133 -2.15 -4.18 8.80
C ALA A 133 -3.04 -3.96 7.57
N LEU A 134 -3.64 -5.04 7.06
CA LEU A 134 -4.54 -4.95 5.92
C LEU A 134 -5.76 -4.10 6.24
N ASN A 135 -6.36 -4.33 7.41
CA ASN A 135 -7.54 -3.56 7.83
C ASN A 135 -7.20 -2.08 7.96
N SER A 136 -6.06 -1.76 8.56
CA SER A 136 -5.64 -0.38 8.71
C SER A 136 -5.38 0.28 7.38
N ALA A 137 -4.68 -0.41 6.48
CA ALA A 137 -4.37 0.13 5.16
C ALA A 137 -5.65 0.35 4.35
N ARG A 138 -6.59 -0.60 4.41
CA ARG A 138 -7.86 -0.46 3.68
C ARG A 138 -8.65 0.74 4.17
N ARG A 139 -8.72 0.92 5.47
CA ARG A 139 -9.41 2.08 6.04
C ARG A 139 -8.80 3.38 5.54
N ASP A 140 -7.47 3.46 5.57
CA ASP A 140 -6.79 4.68 5.17
C ASP A 140 -6.83 4.89 3.66
N MET A 141 -6.80 3.81 2.87
CA MET A 141 -6.98 3.93 1.43
C MET A 141 -8.37 4.43 1.07
N ASN A 142 -9.40 3.96 1.81
CA ASN A 142 -10.76 4.43 1.59
C ASN A 142 -10.90 5.90 1.92
N GLU A 143 -10.29 6.34 3.01
CA GLU A 143 -10.33 7.77 3.39
C GLU A 143 -9.66 8.61 2.32
N LEU A 144 -8.51 8.19 1.86
CA LEU A 144 -7.77 8.91 0.82
C LEU A 144 -8.58 8.99 -0.47
N GLU A 145 -9.14 7.86 -0.89
CA GLU A 145 -9.93 7.82 -2.11
C GLU A 145 -11.18 8.70 -2.00
N ASN A 146 -11.85 8.66 -0.87
CA ASN A 146 -13.05 9.47 -0.67
C ASN A 146 -12.71 10.96 -0.72
N GLN A 147 -11.61 11.36 -0.09
CA GLN A 147 -11.19 12.77 -0.12
C GLN A 147 -10.82 13.20 -1.52
N TYR A 148 -10.14 12.34 -2.25
CA TYR A 148 -9.77 12.59 -3.64
C TYR A 148 -11.02 12.80 -4.50
N LYS A 149 -11.98 11.89 -4.38
CA LYS A 149 -13.22 11.96 -5.16
C LYS A 149 -14.04 13.18 -4.81
N GLU A 150 -14.09 13.52 -3.53
CA GLU A 150 -14.82 14.70 -3.08
C GLU A 150 -14.24 15.97 -3.69
N MET A 151 -12.91 16.09 -3.69
CA MET A 151 -12.25 17.26 -4.25
C MET A 151 -12.44 17.36 -5.76
N LYS A 152 -12.52 16.22 -6.44
CA LYS A 152 -12.73 16.21 -7.88
C LYS A 152 -14.19 16.27 -8.27
N GLY A 153 -15.08 16.30 -7.30
CA GLY A 153 -16.51 16.40 -7.58
C GLY A 153 -17.13 15.13 -8.15
N VAL A 154 -16.55 13.97 -7.84
CA VAL A 154 -17.06 12.69 -8.35
C VAL A 154 -17.85 11.91 -7.34
N ILE A 155 -18.09 12.48 -6.17
CA ILE A 155 -18.87 11.82 -5.13
C ILE A 155 -20.31 11.74 -5.58
N LYS A 156 -20.87 10.55 -5.49
CA LYS A 156 -22.25 10.37 -5.86
C LYS A 156 -23.19 10.78 -4.77
N GLU A 157 -24.28 11.40 -5.18
CA GLU A 157 -25.36 11.68 -4.26
C GLU A 157 -26.22 10.47 -4.10
N GLU A 158 -26.80 10.28 -2.96
CA GLU A 158 -27.68 9.15 -2.72
C GLU A 158 -29.05 9.37 -3.23
#